data_c41ff1db2174852fc6989af0bd5753fa
#
_entry.id   c41ff1db2174852fc6989af0bd5753fa
#
_cell.length_a   1.000
_cell.length_b   1.000
_cell.length_c   1.000
_cell.angle_alpha   90.00
_cell.angle_beta   90.00
_cell.angle_gamma   90.00
#
_symmetry.space_group_name_H-M   'P 1'
#
loop_
_entity.id
_entity.type
_entity.pdbx_description
1 polymer ?
#
loop_
_entity_poly.entity_id
_entity_poly.type
_entity_poly.pdbx_seq_one_letter_code
_entity_poly.pdbx_strand_id
1 'polypeptide(L)'
;MLENGFKIGNAKIEKPKSIGVATTVLTQIIQAVASSQYGGQTCAHIDEGLQQYVIASFNKNMMKTKEQYGCPARDLALKMTESDVHDAMQTLLYQVNTLMSVNGQSPFITISLGLDTSVFGRMITKSYLEIHKEGLGADRVTPVFPKVVFFLKEGVNMKPGDPNYDLKQLAMECCAERIYPDFISVPLNMQVTGSSDGKVTSMGCRSFLSHYTTENGEKYDGRFNLGVVSLNLPMIAAEAKAGKGFFTELLDKHMQTAYDAHMLRVSRLMDVTASQNPTLFMEGALARLGPDEKISKLFFNGYASISIGYVGLYEAVEILYDEPIRKEMAMNILKYMKDICAEFKHRSGLGFSLYGTPAESLCYRFATKLKERHPGIIDRDYLTNSFHQPVWLETDPFQKWEYESGFAQISNGGNIGYVETPNLKNNLKALETLIDYGYQNIHYFGINQPVDQCFKCGFSGEFKATAKGFECPSCHNHEEGTISVIRRVSGYLSAPNSRPYNKGKMEEVLQRTKHV
;
A
#
# COMPACT_ATOMS: atom_id res chain seq x y z
N MET A 1 -5.37 8.38 18.76
CA MET A 1 -5.84 7.45 19.82
C MET A 1 -4.77 7.22 20.86
N LEU A 2 -3.55 6.80 20.52
CA LEU A 2 -2.49 6.51 21.51
C LEU A 2 -2.18 7.68 22.43
N GLU A 3 -2.11 8.90 21.92
CA GLU A 3 -1.70 10.06 22.71
C GLU A 3 -2.78 10.58 23.67
N ASN A 4 -4.03 10.57 23.23
CA ASN A 4 -5.15 11.18 23.96
C ASN A 4 -6.05 10.14 24.65
N GLY A 5 -5.68 8.87 24.59
CA GLY A 5 -6.53 7.78 25.08
C GLY A 5 -7.81 7.61 24.24
N PHE A 6 -8.57 6.57 24.51
CA PHE A 6 -9.83 6.27 23.82
C PHE A 6 -10.64 5.25 24.62
N LYS A 7 -11.92 5.12 24.28
CA LYS A 7 -12.79 4.11 24.89
C LYS A 7 -12.94 2.92 23.92
N ILE A 8 -12.79 1.72 24.44
CA ILE A 8 -13.09 0.47 23.72
C ILE A 8 -13.90 -0.45 24.63
N GLY A 9 -15.07 -0.87 24.17
CA GLY A 9 -16.01 -1.58 25.03
C GLY A 9 -16.32 -0.79 26.31
N ASN A 10 -16.11 -1.41 27.45
CA ASN A 10 -16.35 -0.80 28.78
C ASN A 10 -15.10 -0.15 29.41
N ALA A 11 -13.95 -0.22 28.70
CA ALA A 11 -12.69 0.27 29.24
C ALA A 11 -12.26 1.58 28.58
N LYS A 12 -11.71 2.50 29.38
CA LYS A 12 -10.97 3.67 28.90
C LYS A 12 -9.48 3.33 28.90
N ILE A 13 -8.87 3.40 27.74
CA ILE A 13 -7.43 3.21 27.56
C ILE A 13 -6.76 4.58 27.65
N GLU A 14 -5.81 4.70 28.57
CA GLU A 14 -5.01 5.92 28.75
C GLU A 14 -3.76 5.89 27.88
N LYS A 15 -3.07 7.05 27.80
CA LYS A 15 -1.78 7.16 27.11
C LYS A 15 -0.77 6.14 27.64
N PRO A 16 -0.17 5.29 26.78
CA PRO A 16 0.85 4.34 27.18
C PRO A 16 2.08 5.02 27.79
N LYS A 17 2.76 4.32 28.70
CA LYS A 17 3.97 4.81 29.41
C LYS A 17 5.22 3.99 29.06
N SER A 18 5.19 3.16 28.02
CA SER A 18 6.34 2.41 27.51
C SER A 18 6.06 1.95 26.08
N ILE A 19 7.12 1.59 25.35
CA ILE A 19 6.99 1.12 23.98
C ILE A 19 6.20 -0.20 23.88
N GLY A 20 6.42 -1.16 24.77
CA GLY A 20 5.69 -2.43 24.75
C GLY A 20 4.19 -2.24 24.95
N VAL A 21 3.77 -1.38 25.92
CA VAL A 21 2.35 -1.05 26.11
C VAL A 21 1.79 -0.30 24.91
N ALA A 22 2.55 0.68 24.36
CA ALA A 22 2.12 1.44 23.18
C ALA A 22 1.87 0.54 21.97
N THR A 23 2.73 -0.43 21.74
CA THR A 23 2.59 -1.39 20.65
C THR A 23 1.39 -2.32 20.84
N THR A 24 1.18 -2.83 22.05
CA THR A 24 0.00 -3.65 22.37
C THR A 24 -1.30 -2.86 22.16
N VAL A 25 -1.35 -1.60 22.61
CA VAL A 25 -2.52 -0.73 22.40
C VAL A 25 -2.70 -0.39 20.92
N LEU A 26 -1.59 -0.18 20.16
CA LEU A 26 -1.64 0.05 18.73
C LEU A 26 -2.28 -1.13 17.99
N THR A 27 -1.94 -2.36 18.34
CA THR A 27 -2.56 -3.54 17.71
C THR A 27 -4.05 -3.66 18.05
N GLN A 28 -4.48 -3.29 19.25
CA GLN A 28 -5.91 -3.20 19.60
C GLN A 28 -6.63 -2.14 18.75
N ILE A 29 -6.00 -0.98 18.52
CA ILE A 29 -6.55 0.06 17.64
C ILE A 29 -6.70 -0.48 16.21
N ILE A 30 -5.64 -1.13 15.67
CA ILE A 30 -5.64 -1.72 14.34
C ILE A 30 -6.79 -2.72 14.18
N GLN A 31 -7.02 -3.58 15.17
CA GLN A 31 -8.12 -4.56 15.17
C GLN A 31 -9.51 -3.90 15.25
N ALA A 32 -9.66 -2.91 16.11
CA ALA A 32 -10.92 -2.20 16.27
C ALA A 32 -11.29 -1.41 14.99
N VAL A 33 -10.31 -0.77 14.37
CA VAL A 33 -10.48 -0.05 13.09
C VAL A 33 -10.78 -1.04 11.96
N ALA A 34 -10.05 -2.15 11.84
CA ALA A 34 -10.30 -3.19 10.82
C ALA A 34 -11.71 -3.80 10.94
N SER A 35 -12.24 -3.87 12.17
CA SER A 35 -13.61 -4.34 12.42
C SER A 35 -14.68 -3.27 12.17
N SER A 36 -14.29 -2.01 12.02
CA SER A 36 -15.18 -0.85 11.89
C SER A 36 -15.25 -0.29 10.46
N GLN A 37 -14.40 -0.74 9.55
CA GLN A 37 -14.35 -0.26 8.16
C GLN A 37 -14.11 -1.39 7.16
N TYR A 38 -14.45 -1.15 5.90
CA TYR A 38 -14.26 -2.13 4.83
C TYR A 38 -12.85 -2.10 4.23
N GLY A 39 -12.25 -0.94 4.10
CA GLY A 39 -10.96 -0.74 3.42
C GLY A 39 -9.74 -0.97 4.29
N GLY A 40 -8.56 -0.85 3.67
CA GLY A 40 -7.29 -0.86 4.37
C GLY A 40 -7.08 0.36 5.25
N GLN A 41 -6.17 0.26 6.19
CA GLN A 41 -5.75 1.33 7.09
C GLN A 41 -4.23 1.53 7.00
N THR A 42 -3.75 2.66 7.48
CA THR A 42 -2.32 2.98 7.49
C THR A 42 -1.93 3.64 8.81
N CYS A 43 -0.86 3.13 9.42
CA CYS A 43 -0.11 3.80 10.46
C CYS A 43 1.15 4.40 9.83
N ALA A 44 1.08 5.68 9.49
CA ALA A 44 2.17 6.38 8.83
C ALA A 44 3.31 6.68 9.81
N HIS A 45 4.56 6.61 9.32
CA HIS A 45 5.76 7.03 10.04
C HIS A 45 5.82 6.53 11.49
N ILE A 46 5.73 5.19 11.65
CA ILE A 46 5.69 4.59 13.00
C ILE A 46 6.97 4.86 13.80
N ASP A 47 8.09 5.07 13.12
CA ASP A 47 9.37 5.48 13.69
C ASP A 47 9.29 6.85 14.39
N GLU A 48 8.61 7.82 13.78
CA GLU A 48 8.34 9.13 14.41
C GLU A 48 7.22 9.01 15.46
N GLY A 49 6.10 8.33 15.12
CA GLY A 49 4.90 8.24 15.96
C GLY A 49 5.10 7.50 17.29
N LEU A 50 5.96 6.49 17.31
CA LEU A 50 6.25 5.71 18.52
C LEU A 50 7.45 6.20 19.32
N GLN A 51 8.24 7.14 18.82
CA GLN A 51 9.46 7.65 19.44
C GLN A 51 9.25 8.08 20.90
N GLN A 52 8.17 8.81 21.20
CA GLN A 52 7.88 9.29 22.55
C GLN A 52 7.75 8.14 23.57
N TYR A 53 7.27 6.97 23.16
CA TYR A 53 7.12 5.79 24.02
C TYR A 53 8.43 5.04 24.22
N VAL A 54 9.34 5.13 23.24
CA VAL A 54 10.73 4.65 23.38
C VAL A 54 11.48 5.54 24.38
N ILE A 55 11.33 6.87 24.28
CA ILE A 55 11.87 7.82 25.27
C ILE A 55 11.35 7.50 26.68
N ALA A 56 10.07 7.21 26.81
CA ALA A 56 9.49 6.84 28.11
C ALA A 56 10.09 5.53 28.66
N SER A 57 10.30 4.52 27.82
CA SER A 57 10.99 3.27 28.18
C SER A 57 12.44 3.53 28.57
N PHE A 58 13.18 4.35 27.80
CA PHE A 58 14.55 4.73 28.12
C PHE A 58 14.66 5.42 29.48
N ASN A 59 13.80 6.39 29.75
CA ASN A 59 13.79 7.08 31.05
C ASN A 59 13.52 6.11 32.21
N LYS A 60 12.60 5.15 32.02
CA LYS A 60 12.35 4.08 32.99
C LYS A 60 13.58 3.20 33.21
N ASN A 61 14.30 2.84 32.14
CA ASN A 61 15.51 2.04 32.21
C ASN A 61 16.68 2.81 32.87
N MET A 62 16.79 4.12 32.63
CA MET A 62 17.71 5.01 33.37
C MET A 62 17.45 4.99 34.87
N MET A 63 16.18 5.01 35.28
CA MET A 63 15.81 4.93 36.71
C MET A 63 16.18 3.56 37.30
N LYS A 64 15.87 2.46 36.60
CA LYS A 64 16.26 1.11 37.03
C LYS A 64 17.76 0.95 37.20
N THR A 65 18.57 1.47 36.27
CA THR A 65 20.03 1.40 36.40
C THR A 65 20.54 2.20 37.59
N LYS A 66 19.93 3.37 37.86
CA LYS A 66 20.24 4.19 39.04
C LYS A 66 19.92 3.46 40.36
N GLU A 67 18.75 2.81 40.42
CA GLU A 67 18.34 2.02 41.60
C GLU A 67 19.28 0.83 41.83
N GLN A 68 19.67 0.13 40.76
CA GLN A 68 20.51 -1.07 40.83
C GLN A 68 21.98 -0.79 41.09
N TYR A 69 22.55 0.28 40.53
CA TYR A 69 23.97 0.56 40.54
C TYR A 69 24.35 1.86 41.30
N GLY A 70 23.38 2.55 41.91
CA GLY A 70 23.60 3.80 42.63
C GLY A 70 23.82 5.02 41.75
N CYS A 71 24.02 4.85 40.44
CA CYS A 71 24.18 5.92 39.46
C CYS A 71 23.50 5.54 38.13
N PRO A 72 23.06 6.53 37.32
CA PRO A 72 22.50 6.27 36.01
C PRO A 72 23.55 5.69 35.06
N ALA A 73 23.31 4.53 34.47
CA ALA A 73 24.18 3.89 33.49
C ALA A 73 23.53 3.99 32.09
N ARG A 74 23.87 5.07 31.37
CA ARG A 74 23.24 5.42 30.09
C ARG A 74 23.35 4.30 29.03
N ASP A 75 24.53 3.74 28.85
CA ASP A 75 24.79 2.73 27.84
C ASP A 75 24.03 1.43 28.13
N LEU A 76 23.93 1.06 29.42
CA LEU A 76 23.13 -0.07 29.83
C LEU A 76 21.63 0.20 29.62
N ALA A 77 21.17 1.39 29.98
CA ALA A 77 19.77 1.79 29.75
C ALA A 77 19.42 1.82 28.24
N LEU A 78 20.35 2.22 27.36
CA LEU A 78 20.18 2.15 25.91
C LEU A 78 20.04 0.69 25.46
N LYS A 79 20.91 -0.23 25.87
CA LYS A 79 20.82 -1.66 25.53
C LYS A 79 19.51 -2.29 26.02
N MET A 80 19.06 -1.96 27.23
CA MET A 80 17.76 -2.40 27.76
C MET A 80 16.61 -1.87 26.89
N THR A 81 16.72 -0.62 26.42
CA THR A 81 15.71 0.00 25.57
C THR A 81 15.69 -0.60 24.16
N GLU A 82 16.85 -0.96 23.61
CA GLU A 82 16.94 -1.71 22.35
C GLU A 82 16.20 -3.05 22.44
N SER A 83 16.37 -3.79 23.56
CA SER A 83 15.61 -5.02 23.80
C SER A 83 14.11 -4.74 23.93
N ASP A 84 13.70 -3.72 24.69
CA ASP A 84 12.29 -3.34 24.83
C ASP A 84 11.65 -3.00 23.46
N VAL A 85 12.39 -2.31 22.58
CA VAL A 85 11.93 -1.95 21.24
C VAL A 85 11.85 -3.17 20.33
N HIS A 86 12.85 -4.06 20.39
CA HIS A 86 12.85 -5.31 19.63
C HIS A 86 11.62 -6.15 19.99
N ASP A 87 11.36 -6.39 21.26
CA ASP A 87 10.22 -7.17 21.75
C ASP A 87 8.88 -6.51 21.36
N ALA A 88 8.82 -5.17 21.38
CA ALA A 88 7.65 -4.42 20.97
C ALA A 88 7.37 -4.56 19.47
N MET A 89 8.38 -4.47 18.60
CA MET A 89 8.24 -4.64 17.15
C MET A 89 7.90 -6.08 16.79
N GLN A 90 8.47 -7.06 17.49
CA GLN A 90 8.09 -8.48 17.33
C GLN A 90 6.61 -8.68 17.71
N THR A 91 6.17 -8.11 18.82
CA THR A 91 4.76 -8.14 19.25
C THR A 91 3.84 -7.56 18.18
N LEU A 92 4.18 -6.41 17.60
CA LEU A 92 3.41 -5.78 16.52
C LEU A 92 3.26 -6.72 15.32
N LEU A 93 4.38 -7.27 14.84
CA LEU A 93 4.38 -8.13 13.66
C LEU A 93 3.55 -9.40 13.89
N TYR A 94 3.74 -10.06 15.04
CA TYR A 94 3.01 -11.28 15.36
C TYR A 94 1.52 -11.04 15.57
N GLN A 95 1.14 -10.02 16.34
CA GLN A 95 -0.27 -9.75 16.62
C GLN A 95 -1.05 -9.36 15.38
N VAL A 96 -0.46 -8.60 14.45
CA VAL A 96 -1.10 -8.27 13.16
C VAL A 96 -1.37 -9.53 12.32
N ASN A 97 -0.50 -10.55 12.41
CA ASN A 97 -0.65 -11.79 11.62
C ASN A 97 -1.47 -12.88 12.33
N THR A 98 -1.68 -12.79 13.64
CA THR A 98 -2.35 -13.83 14.43
C THR A 98 -3.72 -13.41 14.98
N LEU A 99 -3.97 -12.10 15.11
CA LEU A 99 -5.26 -11.58 15.59
C LEU A 99 -6.14 -11.22 14.37
N MET A 100 -7.28 -11.88 14.27
CA MET A 100 -8.25 -11.63 13.21
C MET A 100 -9.24 -10.52 13.61
N SER A 101 -9.73 -9.76 12.64
CA SER A 101 -10.87 -8.88 12.81
C SER A 101 -12.13 -9.68 13.11
N VAL A 102 -13.22 -9.01 13.54
CA VAL A 102 -14.52 -9.68 13.78
C VAL A 102 -15.06 -10.40 12.54
N ASN A 103 -14.58 -10.05 11.35
CA ASN A 103 -14.94 -10.71 10.09
C ASN A 103 -14.06 -11.93 9.77
N GLY A 104 -13.18 -12.36 10.68
CA GLY A 104 -12.29 -13.50 10.49
C GLY A 104 -11.15 -13.25 9.49
N GLN A 105 -10.81 -12.00 9.22
CA GLN A 105 -9.74 -11.62 8.28
C GLN A 105 -8.57 -10.94 9.03
N SER A 106 -7.35 -11.15 8.55
CA SER A 106 -6.22 -10.34 9.00
C SER A 106 -6.45 -8.86 8.64
N PRO A 107 -6.07 -7.91 9.51
CA PRO A 107 -6.21 -6.49 9.21
C PRO A 107 -5.42 -6.09 7.97
N PHE A 108 -6.04 -5.43 7.01
CA PHE A 108 -5.34 -4.81 5.88
C PHE A 108 -4.65 -3.53 6.38
N ILE A 109 -3.45 -3.66 6.90
CA ILE A 109 -2.68 -2.57 7.49
C ILE A 109 -1.40 -2.30 6.68
N THR A 110 -1.12 -1.03 6.45
CA THR A 110 0.15 -0.53 5.95
C THR A 110 0.86 0.26 7.04
N ILE A 111 2.15 0.09 7.17
CA ILE A 111 3.02 0.93 7.99
C ILE A 111 4.07 1.59 7.11
N SER A 112 4.53 2.77 7.49
CA SER A 112 5.68 3.42 6.86
C SER A 112 6.73 3.85 7.88
N LEU A 113 7.97 3.94 7.40
CA LEU A 113 9.16 4.25 8.21
C LEU A 113 10.33 4.72 7.32
N GLY A 114 11.45 5.11 7.93
CA GLY A 114 12.72 5.33 7.24
C GLY A 114 13.23 6.77 7.25
N LEU A 115 12.42 7.76 7.66
CA LEU A 115 12.82 9.18 7.65
C LEU A 115 13.34 9.70 8.98
N ASP A 116 12.98 9.10 10.11
CA ASP A 116 13.45 9.58 11.42
C ASP A 116 14.94 9.24 11.62
N THR A 117 15.75 10.29 11.76
CA THR A 117 17.21 10.18 11.98
C THR A 117 17.61 10.22 13.44
N SER A 118 16.65 10.36 14.36
CA SER A 118 16.90 10.32 15.79
C SER A 118 17.32 8.92 16.25
N VAL A 119 18.03 8.85 17.38
CA VAL A 119 18.48 7.56 17.96
C VAL A 119 17.31 6.59 18.15
N PHE A 120 16.18 7.08 18.65
CA PHE A 120 15.04 6.22 18.98
C PHE A 120 14.17 5.87 17.76
N GLY A 121 14.01 6.79 16.79
CA GLY A 121 13.33 6.48 15.55
C GLY A 121 14.10 5.48 14.70
N ARG A 122 15.42 5.64 14.59
CA ARG A 122 16.30 4.64 13.95
C ARG A 122 16.23 3.27 14.63
N MET A 123 16.14 3.24 15.97
CA MET A 123 16.00 2.00 16.73
C MET A 123 14.71 1.25 16.38
N ILE A 124 13.59 1.98 16.22
CA ILE A 124 12.30 1.39 15.77
C ILE A 124 12.44 0.82 14.36
N THR A 125 12.94 1.62 13.41
CA THR A 125 13.10 1.22 12.00
C THR A 125 14.00 -0.01 11.89
N LYS A 126 15.15 -0.01 12.56
CA LYS A 126 16.10 -1.13 12.56
C LYS A 126 15.45 -2.40 13.12
N SER A 127 14.91 -2.34 14.33
CA SER A 127 14.29 -3.51 14.98
C SER A 127 13.14 -4.08 14.14
N TYR A 128 12.30 -3.22 13.58
CA TYR A 128 11.19 -3.69 12.74
C TYR A 128 11.68 -4.41 11.48
N LEU A 129 12.66 -3.85 10.77
CA LEU A 129 13.19 -4.45 9.54
C LEU A 129 13.93 -5.77 9.83
N GLU A 130 14.69 -5.86 10.93
CA GLU A 130 15.35 -7.09 11.36
C GLU A 130 14.35 -8.22 11.62
N ILE A 131 13.31 -7.95 12.40
CA ILE A 131 12.27 -8.93 12.74
C ILE A 131 11.46 -9.33 11.50
N HIS A 132 11.12 -8.37 10.64
CA HIS A 132 10.41 -8.65 9.39
C HIS A 132 11.26 -9.53 8.46
N LYS A 133 12.57 -9.27 8.35
CA LYS A 133 13.52 -10.06 7.57
C LYS A 133 13.64 -11.50 8.11
N GLU A 134 13.63 -11.69 9.43
CA GLU A 134 13.64 -13.02 10.04
C GLU A 134 12.40 -13.83 9.65
N GLY A 135 11.23 -13.22 9.59
CA GLY A 135 9.96 -13.88 9.31
C GLY A 135 9.29 -14.46 10.56
N LEU A 136 8.12 -15.08 10.37
CA LEU A 136 7.24 -15.54 11.45
C LEU A 136 7.52 -17.01 11.83
N GLY A 137 7.63 -17.27 13.12
CA GLY A 137 7.71 -18.61 13.70
C GLY A 137 9.01 -19.36 13.39
N ALA A 138 9.04 -20.63 13.76
CA ALA A 138 10.20 -21.50 13.53
C ALA A 138 10.50 -21.72 12.05
N ASP A 139 9.47 -21.72 11.22
CA ASP A 139 9.57 -21.89 9.76
C ASP A 139 9.92 -20.60 9.03
N ARG A 140 10.05 -19.48 9.74
CA ARG A 140 10.41 -18.17 9.20
C ARG A 140 9.53 -17.76 8.01
N VAL A 141 8.21 -17.93 8.15
CA VAL A 141 7.24 -17.63 7.09
C VAL A 141 7.24 -16.13 6.80
N THR A 142 7.18 -15.77 5.52
CA THR A 142 7.09 -14.37 5.10
C THR A 142 5.81 -13.72 5.61
N PRO A 143 5.87 -12.62 6.39
CA PRO A 143 4.69 -11.91 6.86
C PRO A 143 3.91 -11.29 5.70
N VAL A 144 2.59 -11.53 5.66
CA VAL A 144 1.72 -10.91 4.66
C VAL A 144 1.35 -9.48 5.08
N PHE A 145 1.17 -9.26 6.37
CA PHE A 145 0.89 -7.96 6.98
C PHE A 145 1.84 -7.67 8.15
N PRO A 146 2.06 -6.40 8.49
CA PRO A 146 1.70 -5.18 7.74
C PRO A 146 2.40 -5.13 6.37
N LYS A 147 1.76 -4.47 5.39
CA LYS A 147 2.49 -3.95 4.23
C LYS A 147 3.48 -2.91 4.74
N VAL A 148 4.73 -3.02 4.33
CA VAL A 148 5.81 -2.13 4.76
C VAL A 148 6.19 -1.19 3.63
N VAL A 149 6.31 0.10 3.94
CA VAL A 149 6.73 1.14 3.00
C VAL A 149 7.93 1.88 3.59
N PHE A 150 9.05 1.89 2.87
CA PHE A 150 10.25 2.60 3.24
C PHE A 150 10.39 3.88 2.41
N PHE A 151 10.52 5.01 3.08
CA PHE A 151 10.68 6.30 2.43
C PHE A 151 12.14 6.56 2.08
N LEU A 152 12.36 6.99 0.83
CA LEU A 152 13.68 7.35 0.30
C LEU A 152 13.80 8.87 0.16
N LYS A 153 14.85 9.45 0.74
CA LYS A 153 15.10 10.89 0.69
C LYS A 153 16.59 11.18 0.63
N GLU A 154 16.98 12.06 -0.28
CA GLU A 154 18.36 12.55 -0.37
C GLU A 154 18.76 13.29 0.92
N GLY A 155 20.00 13.06 1.36
CA GLY A 155 20.50 13.58 2.65
C GLY A 155 19.98 12.86 3.89
N VAL A 156 19.14 11.83 3.73
CA VAL A 156 18.63 10.99 4.82
C VAL A 156 19.10 9.55 4.70
N ASN A 157 18.92 8.91 3.52
CA ASN A 157 19.22 7.49 3.38
C ASN A 157 19.66 7.05 1.96
N MET A 158 19.90 7.99 1.03
CA MET A 158 20.18 7.61 -0.36
C MET A 158 21.66 7.26 -0.61
N LYS A 159 22.60 7.92 0.07
CA LYS A 159 24.04 7.83 -0.22
C LYS A 159 24.83 7.39 1.01
N PRO A 160 25.99 6.74 0.83
CA PRO A 160 26.93 6.51 1.93
C PRO A 160 27.26 7.82 2.65
N GLY A 161 27.15 7.81 3.98
CA GLY A 161 27.32 8.99 4.82
C GLY A 161 26.02 9.68 5.24
N ASP A 162 24.90 9.38 4.59
CA ASP A 162 23.58 9.80 5.08
C ASP A 162 23.25 9.09 6.40
N PRO A 163 22.55 9.75 7.34
CA PRO A 163 22.33 9.23 8.69
C PRO A 163 21.57 7.90 8.75
N ASN A 164 20.73 7.59 7.77
CA ASN A 164 19.94 6.36 7.69
C ASN A 164 20.34 5.48 6.47
N TYR A 165 21.54 5.65 5.91
CA TYR A 165 21.96 4.83 4.77
C TYR A 165 22.05 3.34 5.14
N ASP A 166 22.54 3.02 6.33
CA ASP A 166 22.55 1.65 6.86
C ASP A 166 21.16 1.04 6.99
N LEU A 167 20.15 1.85 7.29
CA LEU A 167 18.74 1.41 7.32
C LEU A 167 18.19 1.16 5.91
N LYS A 168 18.62 1.92 4.88
CA LYS A 168 18.32 1.60 3.48
C LYS A 168 18.92 0.25 3.10
N GLN A 169 20.18 -0.03 3.48
CA GLN A 169 20.81 -1.32 3.21
C GLN A 169 20.03 -2.47 3.87
N LEU A 170 19.64 -2.31 5.13
CA LEU A 170 18.81 -3.30 5.83
C LEU A 170 17.42 -3.47 5.18
N ALA A 171 16.81 -2.38 4.71
CA ALA A 171 15.54 -2.41 3.97
C ALA A 171 15.66 -3.19 2.65
N MET A 172 16.80 -3.03 1.95
CA MET A 172 17.12 -3.80 0.73
C MET A 172 17.27 -5.29 1.03
N GLU A 173 18.02 -5.66 2.07
CA GLU A 173 18.16 -7.05 2.50
C GLU A 173 16.79 -7.65 2.86
N CYS A 174 15.98 -6.91 3.61
CA CYS A 174 14.63 -7.31 3.96
C CYS A 174 13.76 -7.51 2.71
N CYS A 175 13.81 -6.58 1.75
CA CYS A 175 13.10 -6.69 0.48
C CYS A 175 13.52 -7.95 -0.31
N ALA A 176 14.82 -8.24 -0.37
CA ALA A 176 15.36 -9.43 -1.05
C ALA A 176 14.90 -10.76 -0.41
N GLU A 177 14.68 -10.77 0.90
CA GLU A 177 14.23 -11.96 1.64
C GLU A 177 12.70 -12.11 1.71
N ARG A 178 11.94 -10.98 1.69
CA ARG A 178 10.51 -10.95 2.08
C ARG A 178 9.63 -10.13 1.13
N ILE A 179 10.14 -9.62 0.01
CA ILE A 179 9.46 -8.74 -0.96
C ILE A 179 9.21 -7.33 -0.40
N TYR A 180 8.85 -7.20 0.87
CA TYR A 180 8.73 -5.91 1.55
C TYR A 180 10.07 -5.48 2.18
N PRO A 181 10.30 -4.15 2.28
CA PRO A 181 9.40 -3.02 2.01
C PRO A 181 9.26 -2.68 0.53
N ASP A 182 8.12 -2.01 0.19
CA ASP A 182 8.01 -1.17 -0.99
C ASP A 182 8.62 0.21 -0.69
N PHE A 183 8.88 1.01 -1.72
CA PHE A 183 9.62 2.26 -1.59
C PHE A 183 8.82 3.47 -2.07
N ILE A 184 8.91 4.59 -1.35
CA ILE A 184 8.38 5.90 -1.78
C ILE A 184 9.54 6.88 -1.97
N SER A 185 9.62 7.48 -3.16
CA SER A 185 10.50 8.60 -3.46
C SER A 185 9.88 9.89 -2.94
N VAL A 186 10.47 10.49 -1.91
CA VAL A 186 9.97 11.75 -1.31
C VAL A 186 9.82 12.86 -2.34
N PRO A 187 10.83 13.20 -3.19
CA PRO A 187 10.69 14.29 -4.14
C PRO A 187 9.59 14.05 -5.19
N LEU A 188 9.44 12.84 -5.69
CA LEU A 188 8.36 12.53 -6.64
C LEU A 188 6.99 12.47 -5.94
N ASN A 189 6.95 12.04 -4.68
CA ASN A 189 5.73 12.04 -3.88
C ASN A 189 5.20 13.46 -3.64
N MET A 190 6.10 14.44 -3.40
CA MET A 190 5.74 15.86 -3.35
C MET A 190 5.06 16.32 -4.65
N GLN A 191 5.63 15.97 -5.80
CA GLN A 191 5.09 16.35 -7.11
C GLN A 191 3.71 15.74 -7.39
N VAL A 192 3.53 14.45 -7.05
CA VAL A 192 2.29 13.71 -7.36
C VAL A 192 1.16 14.11 -6.41
N THR A 193 1.44 14.23 -5.12
CA THR A 193 0.44 14.49 -4.09
C THR A 193 0.19 15.97 -3.82
N GLY A 194 1.13 16.85 -4.17
CA GLY A 194 1.12 18.27 -3.84
C GLY A 194 1.55 18.58 -2.40
N SER A 195 2.04 17.58 -1.67
CA SER A 195 2.55 17.74 -0.31
C SER A 195 3.87 18.53 -0.29
N SER A 196 4.06 19.38 0.71
CA SER A 196 5.27 20.19 0.86
C SER A 196 6.47 19.42 1.41
N ASP A 197 6.25 18.33 2.13
CA ASP A 197 7.30 17.51 2.77
C ASP A 197 7.42 16.09 2.21
N GLY A 198 6.47 15.69 1.34
CA GLY A 198 6.46 14.38 0.70
C GLY A 198 6.17 13.21 1.63
N LYS A 199 5.62 13.45 2.82
CA LYS A 199 5.33 12.42 3.82
C LYS A 199 3.99 11.70 3.62
N VAL A 200 3.27 11.97 2.54
CA VAL A 200 2.02 11.27 2.24
C VAL A 200 2.30 9.78 2.00
N THR A 201 1.76 8.93 2.87
CA THR A 201 1.89 7.47 2.76
C THR A 201 0.71 6.89 1.98
N SER A 202 0.94 5.78 1.28
CA SER A 202 -0.14 5.03 0.66
C SER A 202 -1.12 4.52 1.71
N MET A 203 -2.40 4.76 1.52
CA MET A 203 -3.47 4.21 2.33
C MET A 203 -3.86 2.84 1.78
N GLY A 204 -3.75 1.82 2.62
CA GLY A 204 -3.91 0.45 2.17
C GLY A 204 -2.88 0.08 1.10
N CYS A 205 -3.32 -0.42 -0.07
CA CYS A 205 -2.38 -0.94 -1.05
C CYS A 205 -1.68 0.13 -1.90
N ARG A 206 -2.38 1.15 -2.42
CA ARG A 206 -1.79 2.18 -3.30
C ARG A 206 -2.60 3.49 -3.39
N SER A 207 -3.61 3.70 -2.55
CA SER A 207 -4.39 4.94 -2.56
C SER A 207 -3.62 6.06 -1.88
N PHE A 208 -3.59 7.23 -2.49
CA PHE A 208 -3.06 8.45 -1.88
C PHE A 208 -4.22 9.41 -1.64
N LEU A 209 -4.20 10.06 -0.48
CA LEU A 209 -5.20 11.05 -0.13
C LEU A 209 -4.95 12.35 -0.89
N SER A 210 -6.02 13.06 -1.24
CA SER A 210 -5.93 14.41 -1.80
C SER A 210 -5.21 15.35 -0.84
N HIS A 211 -4.50 16.34 -1.37
CA HIS A 211 -3.87 17.37 -0.54
C HIS A 211 -4.90 18.10 0.34
N TYR A 212 -4.57 18.28 1.61
CA TYR A 212 -5.39 19.00 2.58
C TYR A 212 -4.54 19.75 3.59
N THR A 213 -4.82 21.04 3.76
CA THR A 213 -4.07 21.94 4.66
C THR A 213 -5.01 22.54 5.69
N THR A 214 -4.53 22.64 6.91
CA THR A 214 -5.17 23.36 8.02
C THR A 214 -4.37 24.64 8.34
N GLU A 215 -4.84 25.46 9.25
CA GLU A 215 -4.08 26.59 9.81
C GLU A 215 -2.74 26.17 10.47
N ASN A 216 -2.64 24.89 10.91
CA ASN A 216 -1.45 24.30 11.51
C ASN A 216 -0.55 23.58 10.48
N GLY A 217 -0.79 23.73 9.18
CA GLY A 217 -0.08 23.06 8.11
C GLY A 217 -0.82 21.86 7.51
N GLU A 218 -0.09 21.02 6.79
CA GLU A 218 -0.65 19.83 6.14
C GLU A 218 -1.11 18.80 7.17
N LYS A 219 -2.25 18.17 6.91
CA LYS A 219 -2.82 17.14 7.78
C LYS A 219 -2.86 15.80 7.05
N TYR A 220 -2.18 14.81 7.60
CA TYR A 220 -2.12 13.45 7.09
C TYR A 220 -2.99 12.48 7.89
N ASP A 221 -3.00 12.60 9.22
CA ASP A 221 -3.70 11.70 10.12
C ASP A 221 -5.20 11.96 10.19
N GLY A 222 -5.95 10.89 10.50
CA GLY A 222 -7.40 10.94 10.68
C GLY A 222 -8.17 11.21 9.39
N ARG A 223 -7.55 10.98 8.22
CA ARG A 223 -8.16 11.20 6.92
C ARG A 223 -8.52 9.88 6.24
N PHE A 224 -9.39 9.92 5.25
CA PHE A 224 -9.92 8.72 4.63
C PHE A 224 -10.37 8.93 3.17
N ASN A 225 -10.60 7.83 2.47
CA ASN A 225 -11.20 7.80 1.14
C ASN A 225 -12.67 7.34 1.25
N LEU A 226 -13.59 8.13 0.72
CA LEU A 226 -15.04 7.83 0.72
C LEU A 226 -15.40 6.72 -0.26
N GLY A 227 -14.56 6.43 -1.23
CA GLY A 227 -14.72 5.30 -2.12
C GLY A 227 -14.11 5.48 -3.49
N VAL A 228 -14.16 4.39 -4.25
CA VAL A 228 -13.63 4.30 -5.62
C VAL A 228 -14.74 3.83 -6.56
N VAL A 229 -14.83 4.45 -7.73
CA VAL A 229 -15.57 3.94 -8.90
C VAL A 229 -14.58 3.81 -10.04
N SER A 230 -14.47 2.61 -10.63
CA SER A 230 -13.47 2.34 -11.68
C SER A 230 -14.14 2.17 -13.04
N LEU A 231 -13.55 2.78 -14.06
CA LEU A 231 -13.98 2.72 -15.45
C LEU A 231 -13.31 1.54 -16.18
N ASN A 232 -14.07 0.88 -17.03
CA ASN A 232 -13.61 -0.10 -18.01
C ASN A 232 -13.24 0.65 -19.30
N LEU A 233 -11.99 1.12 -19.43
CA LEU A 233 -11.57 1.89 -20.60
C LEU A 233 -11.67 1.10 -21.90
N PRO A 234 -11.29 -0.20 -21.98
CA PRO A 234 -11.48 -1.01 -23.18
C PRO A 234 -12.95 -1.12 -23.64
N MET A 235 -13.92 -1.14 -22.71
CA MET A 235 -15.34 -1.14 -23.06
C MET A 235 -15.73 0.16 -23.76
N ILE A 236 -15.27 1.30 -23.23
CA ILE A 236 -15.53 2.61 -23.83
C ILE A 236 -14.89 2.70 -25.22
N ALA A 237 -13.67 2.20 -25.38
CA ALA A 237 -12.97 2.14 -26.64
C ALA A 237 -13.70 1.25 -27.68
N ALA A 238 -14.15 0.08 -27.25
CA ALA A 238 -14.91 -0.85 -28.09
C ALA A 238 -16.27 -0.25 -28.54
N GLU A 239 -16.96 0.46 -27.66
CA GLU A 239 -18.19 1.17 -28.00
C GLU A 239 -17.96 2.30 -29.00
N ALA A 240 -16.86 3.05 -28.87
CA ALA A 240 -16.46 4.07 -29.83
C ALA A 240 -16.14 3.45 -31.21
N LYS A 241 -15.36 2.37 -31.25
CA LYS A 241 -15.03 1.63 -32.47
C LYS A 241 -16.28 1.05 -33.15
N ALA A 242 -17.30 0.68 -32.37
CA ALA A 242 -18.60 0.22 -32.87
C ALA A 242 -19.52 1.37 -33.35
N GLY A 243 -19.06 2.60 -33.38
CA GLY A 243 -19.79 3.77 -33.91
C GLY A 243 -20.87 4.31 -32.98
N LYS A 244 -20.81 4.04 -31.66
CA LYS A 244 -21.79 4.55 -30.69
C LYS A 244 -21.55 6.00 -30.26
N GLY A 245 -20.46 6.63 -30.73
CA GLY A 245 -20.05 8.00 -30.44
C GLY A 245 -18.54 8.17 -30.46
N PHE A 246 -18.05 9.37 -30.32
CA PHE A 246 -16.62 9.62 -30.16
C PHE A 246 -16.14 9.13 -28.79
N PHE A 247 -14.91 8.63 -28.72
CA PHE A 247 -14.35 8.09 -27.46
C PHE A 247 -14.42 9.11 -26.31
N THR A 248 -14.10 10.37 -26.57
CA THR A 248 -14.13 11.44 -25.56
C THR A 248 -15.54 11.67 -25.03
N GLU A 249 -16.56 11.72 -25.89
CA GLU A 249 -17.97 11.91 -25.49
C GLU A 249 -18.47 10.73 -24.63
N LEU A 250 -18.08 9.50 -25.00
CA LEU A 250 -18.42 8.32 -24.22
C LEU A 250 -17.67 8.31 -22.88
N LEU A 251 -16.39 8.72 -22.87
CA LEU A 251 -15.60 8.86 -21.66
C LEU A 251 -16.22 9.88 -20.69
N ASP A 252 -16.63 11.05 -21.19
CA ASP A 252 -17.32 12.09 -20.41
C ASP A 252 -18.59 11.56 -19.75
N LYS A 253 -19.40 10.83 -20.50
CA LYS A 253 -20.62 10.20 -19.99
C LYS A 253 -20.32 9.21 -18.87
N HIS A 254 -19.28 8.38 -19.02
CA HIS A 254 -18.87 7.43 -17.99
C HIS A 254 -18.24 8.11 -16.77
N MET A 255 -17.44 9.16 -16.96
CA MET A 255 -16.90 9.97 -15.89
C MET A 255 -18.03 10.66 -15.09
N GLN A 256 -19.03 11.23 -15.79
CA GLN A 256 -20.20 11.83 -15.13
C GLN A 256 -21.00 10.76 -14.36
N THR A 257 -21.20 9.57 -14.92
CA THR A 257 -21.87 8.47 -14.21
C THR A 257 -21.11 8.06 -12.93
N ALA A 258 -19.78 8.03 -12.99
CA ALA A 258 -18.95 7.77 -11.81
C ALA A 258 -19.08 8.90 -10.74
N TYR A 259 -19.11 10.15 -11.19
CA TYR A 259 -19.40 11.29 -10.31
C TYR A 259 -20.78 11.17 -9.65
N ASP A 260 -21.83 10.89 -10.40
CA ASP A 260 -23.20 10.76 -9.87
C ASP A 260 -23.30 9.61 -8.85
N ALA A 261 -22.62 8.49 -9.09
CA ALA A 261 -22.55 7.38 -8.15
C ALA A 261 -21.85 7.79 -6.83
N HIS A 262 -20.80 8.62 -6.91
CA HIS A 262 -20.14 9.17 -5.73
C HIS A 262 -21.04 10.16 -5.00
N MET A 263 -21.73 11.05 -5.72
CA MET A 263 -22.63 12.02 -5.12
C MET A 263 -23.83 11.35 -4.44
N LEU A 264 -24.35 10.25 -5.01
CA LEU A 264 -25.37 9.43 -4.36
C LEU A 264 -24.85 8.82 -3.03
N ARG A 265 -23.58 8.33 -3.01
CA ARG A 265 -22.97 7.83 -1.78
C ARG A 265 -22.83 8.95 -0.75
N VAL A 266 -22.31 10.10 -1.14
CA VAL A 266 -22.15 11.26 -0.27
C VAL A 266 -23.48 11.71 0.30
N SER A 267 -24.53 11.84 -0.53
CA SER A 267 -25.86 12.27 -0.09
C SER A 267 -26.45 11.35 1.00
N ARG A 268 -26.22 10.05 0.90
CA ARG A 268 -26.66 9.06 1.93
C ARG A 268 -25.89 9.17 3.25
N LEU A 269 -24.70 9.73 3.23
CA LEU A 269 -23.84 9.89 4.40
C LEU A 269 -23.96 11.27 5.07
N MET A 270 -24.64 12.22 4.43
CA MET A 270 -24.72 13.61 4.91
C MET A 270 -25.35 13.74 6.31
N ASP A 271 -26.31 12.90 6.63
CA ASP A 271 -27.05 12.94 7.89
C ASP A 271 -26.61 11.89 8.91
N VAL A 272 -25.58 11.09 8.58
CA VAL A 272 -25.02 10.09 9.48
C VAL A 272 -24.31 10.77 10.64
N THR A 273 -24.62 10.38 11.87
CA THR A 273 -23.99 10.89 13.09
C THR A 273 -22.76 10.07 13.48
N ALA A 274 -21.85 10.66 14.23
CA ALA A 274 -20.62 10.01 14.68
C ALA A 274 -20.90 8.78 15.56
N SER A 275 -22.02 8.76 16.29
CA SER A 275 -22.45 7.63 17.13
C SER A 275 -22.73 6.34 16.35
N GLN A 276 -22.92 6.40 15.02
CA GLN A 276 -23.08 5.21 14.19
C GLN A 276 -21.79 4.37 14.08
N ASN A 277 -20.62 5.01 14.22
CA ASN A 277 -19.33 4.33 14.28
C ASN A 277 -18.39 5.06 15.25
N PRO A 278 -18.54 4.82 16.56
CA PRO A 278 -17.76 5.53 17.58
C PRO A 278 -16.26 5.36 17.43
N THR A 279 -15.77 4.16 17.08
CA THR A 279 -14.34 3.88 16.92
C THR A 279 -13.72 4.83 15.89
N LEU A 280 -14.37 5.04 14.76
CA LEU A 280 -13.84 5.90 13.70
C LEU A 280 -14.00 7.39 14.02
N PHE A 281 -15.17 7.80 14.48
CA PHE A 281 -15.54 9.22 14.48
C PHE A 281 -15.55 9.89 15.86
N MET A 282 -15.63 9.11 16.96
CA MET A 282 -15.66 9.66 18.32
C MET A 282 -14.37 9.40 19.10
N GLU A 283 -13.75 8.23 18.90
CA GLU A 283 -12.59 7.78 19.69
C GLU A 283 -11.24 8.15 19.06
N GLY A 284 -11.24 8.80 17.90
CA GLY A 284 -10.04 9.41 17.30
C GLY A 284 -9.27 8.55 16.32
N ALA A 285 -9.86 7.49 15.74
CA ALA A 285 -9.24 6.83 14.60
C ALA A 285 -9.22 7.76 13.38
N LEU A 286 -10.32 8.45 13.11
CA LEU A 286 -10.44 9.50 12.08
C LEU A 286 -10.69 10.88 12.70
N ALA A 287 -11.59 10.96 13.71
CA ALA A 287 -11.97 12.23 14.34
C ALA A 287 -12.40 12.02 15.80
N ARG A 288 -12.65 13.12 16.51
CA ARG A 288 -13.23 13.16 17.85
C ARG A 288 -14.45 14.07 17.85
N LEU A 289 -15.49 13.63 17.13
CA LEU A 289 -16.78 14.30 17.05
C LEU A 289 -17.65 13.93 18.26
N GLY A 290 -18.57 14.81 18.61
CA GLY A 290 -19.66 14.49 19.55
C GLY A 290 -20.63 13.45 18.95
N PRO A 291 -21.37 12.70 19.79
CA PRO A 291 -22.21 11.59 19.32
C PRO A 291 -23.25 12.00 18.27
N ASP A 292 -23.82 13.21 18.38
CA ASP A 292 -24.85 13.74 17.49
C ASP A 292 -24.29 14.57 16.34
N GLU A 293 -22.97 14.76 16.29
CA GLU A 293 -22.34 15.49 15.20
C GLU A 293 -22.34 14.66 13.92
N LYS A 294 -22.63 15.33 12.80
CA LYS A 294 -22.66 14.71 11.48
C LYS A 294 -21.24 14.47 10.95
N ILE A 295 -20.98 13.28 10.42
CA ILE A 295 -19.68 12.91 9.82
C ILE A 295 -19.39 13.69 8.53
N SER A 296 -20.40 14.27 7.91
CA SER A 296 -20.27 15.11 6.72
C SER A 296 -19.38 16.34 6.92
N LYS A 297 -19.13 16.76 8.16
CA LYS A 297 -18.13 17.79 8.49
C LYS A 297 -16.71 17.43 8.01
N LEU A 298 -16.44 16.11 7.82
CA LEU A 298 -15.16 15.57 7.41
C LEU A 298 -15.07 15.29 5.89
N PHE A 299 -16.03 15.73 5.07
CA PHE A 299 -16.05 15.35 3.65
C PHE A 299 -15.38 16.38 2.75
N PHE A 300 -15.55 17.68 3.07
CA PHE A 300 -15.27 18.78 2.15
C PHE A 300 -13.84 19.34 2.28
N ASN A 301 -13.51 20.25 1.38
CA ASN A 301 -12.24 20.98 1.31
C ASN A 301 -11.01 20.04 1.14
N GLY A 302 -11.21 18.83 0.60
CA GLY A 302 -10.15 17.85 0.40
C GLY A 302 -9.83 17.01 1.64
N TYR A 303 -10.56 17.15 2.75
CA TYR A 303 -10.34 16.31 3.94
C TYR A 303 -10.56 14.82 3.64
N ALA A 304 -11.72 14.47 3.09
CA ALA A 304 -11.95 13.15 2.52
C ALA A 304 -11.61 13.13 1.03
N SER A 305 -11.00 12.05 0.58
CA SER A 305 -10.71 11.81 -0.84
C SER A 305 -11.83 11.01 -1.49
N ILE A 306 -11.99 11.20 -2.79
CA ILE A 306 -12.84 10.38 -3.66
C ILE A 306 -12.03 10.01 -4.88
N SER A 307 -12.07 8.74 -5.29
CA SER A 307 -11.25 8.26 -6.39
C SER A 307 -12.10 7.80 -7.58
N ILE A 308 -11.78 8.32 -8.76
CA ILE A 308 -12.22 7.75 -10.03
C ILE A 308 -11.06 6.92 -10.57
N GLY A 309 -11.27 5.62 -10.66
CA GLY A 309 -10.27 4.67 -11.10
C GLY A 309 -10.43 4.26 -12.56
N TYR A 310 -9.43 3.57 -13.08
CA TYR A 310 -9.46 3.02 -14.43
C TYR A 310 -8.70 1.68 -14.51
N VAL A 311 -9.09 0.85 -15.49
CA VAL A 311 -8.50 -0.45 -15.80
C VAL A 311 -8.39 -0.58 -17.31
N GLY A 312 -7.33 -1.22 -17.81
CA GLY A 312 -7.18 -1.58 -19.21
C GLY A 312 -6.80 -0.42 -20.12
N LEU A 313 -5.95 0.49 -19.66
CA LEU A 313 -5.48 1.60 -20.49
C LEU A 313 -4.75 1.08 -21.75
N TYR A 314 -3.97 0.01 -21.61
CA TYR A 314 -3.26 -0.61 -22.73
C TYR A 314 -4.24 -1.08 -23.79
N GLU A 315 -5.19 -1.93 -23.42
CA GLU A 315 -6.17 -2.49 -24.35
C GLU A 315 -7.08 -1.40 -24.94
N ALA A 316 -7.38 -0.35 -24.19
CA ALA A 316 -8.18 0.76 -24.71
C ALA A 316 -7.49 1.48 -25.87
N VAL A 317 -6.19 1.73 -25.77
CA VAL A 317 -5.40 2.36 -26.84
C VAL A 317 -5.23 1.41 -28.01
N GLU A 318 -4.96 0.12 -27.77
CA GLU A 318 -4.87 -0.90 -28.80
C GLU A 318 -6.18 -1.01 -29.60
N ILE A 319 -7.35 -1.02 -28.93
CA ILE A 319 -8.66 -1.07 -29.58
C ILE A 319 -8.92 0.19 -30.44
N LEU A 320 -8.55 1.38 -29.93
CA LEU A 320 -8.82 2.64 -30.62
C LEU A 320 -7.97 2.84 -31.89
N TYR A 321 -6.72 2.38 -31.87
CA TYR A 321 -5.74 2.73 -32.89
C TYR A 321 -5.23 1.54 -33.70
N ASP A 322 -5.69 0.31 -33.42
CA ASP A 322 -5.24 -0.93 -34.05
C ASP A 322 -3.70 -1.13 -34.04
N GLU A 323 -3.01 -0.54 -33.06
CA GLU A 323 -1.56 -0.58 -32.90
C GLU A 323 -1.19 -0.81 -31.44
N PRO A 324 -0.01 -1.41 -31.18
CA PRO A 324 0.51 -1.49 -29.82
C PRO A 324 0.61 -0.08 -29.22
N ILE A 325 0.50 -0.01 -27.92
CA ILE A 325 0.27 1.21 -27.16
C ILE A 325 1.16 2.39 -27.61
N ARG A 326 0.54 3.47 -27.98
CA ARG A 326 1.19 4.78 -28.14
C ARG A 326 1.16 5.49 -26.79
N LYS A 327 2.31 5.58 -26.12
CA LYS A 327 2.45 6.21 -24.79
C LYS A 327 1.82 7.61 -24.75
N GLU A 328 2.02 8.40 -25.78
CA GLU A 328 1.46 9.76 -25.87
C GLU A 328 -0.07 9.76 -25.83
N MET A 329 -0.73 8.89 -26.60
CA MET A 329 -2.19 8.79 -26.64
C MET A 329 -2.74 8.33 -25.29
N ALA A 330 -2.12 7.33 -24.68
CA ALA A 330 -2.46 6.87 -23.34
C ALA A 330 -2.32 7.99 -22.29
N MET A 331 -1.23 8.77 -22.36
CA MET A 331 -1.03 9.92 -21.48
C MET A 331 -2.10 11.00 -21.67
N ASN A 332 -2.52 11.26 -22.91
CA ASN A 332 -3.57 12.25 -23.19
C ASN A 332 -4.92 11.81 -22.61
N ILE A 333 -5.27 10.52 -22.69
CA ILE A 333 -6.47 9.99 -22.03
C ILE A 333 -6.42 10.24 -20.51
N LEU A 334 -5.31 9.90 -19.86
CA LEU A 334 -5.19 10.09 -18.41
C LEU A 334 -5.14 11.56 -17.99
N LYS A 335 -4.48 12.44 -18.75
CA LYS A 335 -4.51 13.88 -18.50
C LYS A 335 -5.93 14.43 -18.56
N TYR A 336 -6.66 14.07 -19.61
CA TYR A 336 -8.06 14.45 -19.77
C TYR A 336 -8.93 13.97 -18.60
N MET A 337 -8.79 12.71 -18.19
CA MET A 337 -9.50 12.19 -17.01
C MET A 337 -9.11 12.92 -15.71
N LYS A 338 -7.84 13.30 -15.54
CA LYS A 338 -7.36 14.07 -14.39
C LYS A 338 -7.98 15.47 -14.36
N ASP A 339 -8.09 16.13 -15.52
CA ASP A 339 -8.69 17.47 -15.63
C ASP A 339 -10.19 17.42 -15.28
N ILE A 340 -10.91 16.38 -15.72
CA ILE A 340 -12.31 16.16 -15.31
C ILE A 340 -12.40 15.92 -13.77
N CYS A 341 -11.48 15.17 -13.18
CA CYS A 341 -11.45 15.02 -11.72
C CYS A 341 -11.23 16.36 -11.00
N ALA A 342 -10.38 17.24 -11.56
CA ALA A 342 -10.18 18.59 -11.02
C ALA A 342 -11.44 19.46 -11.12
N GLU A 343 -12.18 19.37 -12.22
CA GLU A 343 -13.49 20.01 -12.38
C GLU A 343 -14.50 19.49 -11.36
N PHE A 344 -14.59 18.17 -11.17
CA PHE A 344 -15.46 17.56 -10.15
C PHE A 344 -15.11 18.02 -8.74
N LYS A 345 -13.81 18.13 -8.42
CA LYS A 345 -13.34 18.70 -7.16
C LYS A 345 -13.81 20.15 -6.97
N HIS A 346 -13.64 20.97 -7.99
CA HIS A 346 -14.08 22.38 -7.96
C HIS A 346 -15.60 22.49 -7.77
N ARG A 347 -16.38 21.71 -8.53
CA ARG A 347 -17.85 21.74 -8.51
C ARG A 347 -18.45 21.24 -7.19
N SER A 348 -17.86 20.23 -6.58
CA SER A 348 -18.43 19.56 -5.39
C SER A 348 -17.79 19.98 -4.07
N GLY A 349 -16.58 20.54 -4.07
CA GLY A 349 -15.78 20.75 -2.87
C GLY A 349 -15.20 19.46 -2.25
N LEU A 350 -15.35 18.31 -2.92
CA LEU A 350 -14.85 16.99 -2.47
C LEU A 350 -13.49 16.68 -3.09
N GLY A 351 -12.68 15.86 -2.44
CA GLY A 351 -11.31 15.53 -2.85
C GLY A 351 -11.24 14.53 -4.01
N PHE A 352 -11.83 14.83 -5.18
CA PHE A 352 -11.73 13.97 -6.36
C PHE A 352 -10.30 13.84 -6.87
N SER A 353 -9.91 12.62 -7.25
CA SER A 353 -8.57 12.31 -7.78
C SER A 353 -8.63 11.11 -8.74
N LEU A 354 -7.68 11.07 -9.68
CA LEU A 354 -7.53 9.97 -10.63
C LEU A 354 -6.71 8.84 -10.02
N TYR A 355 -7.23 7.61 -10.10
CA TYR A 355 -6.69 6.45 -9.39
C TYR A 355 -6.33 5.29 -10.32
N GLY A 356 -5.08 4.86 -10.29
CA GLY A 356 -4.65 3.63 -10.92
C GLY A 356 -5.18 2.42 -10.15
N THR A 357 -6.39 1.96 -10.48
CA THR A 357 -7.13 0.96 -9.68
C THR A 357 -6.32 -0.32 -9.44
N PRO A 358 -6.18 -0.79 -8.19
CA PRO A 358 -5.60 -2.10 -7.89
C PRO A 358 -6.63 -3.19 -8.17
N ALA A 359 -6.81 -3.51 -9.43
CA ALA A 359 -7.84 -4.45 -9.86
C ALA A 359 -7.36 -5.91 -9.75
N GLU A 360 -8.01 -6.68 -8.91
CA GLU A 360 -7.82 -8.13 -8.80
C GLU A 360 -8.90 -8.85 -9.62
N SER A 361 -10.06 -9.09 -9.00
CA SER A 361 -11.20 -9.71 -9.69
C SER A 361 -11.85 -8.79 -10.73
N LEU A 362 -11.63 -7.48 -10.64
CA LEU A 362 -12.23 -6.50 -11.54
C LEU A 362 -11.66 -6.61 -12.96
N CYS A 363 -10.35 -6.90 -13.12
CA CYS A 363 -9.74 -7.15 -14.43
C CYS A 363 -10.44 -8.31 -15.17
N TYR A 364 -10.73 -9.41 -14.46
CA TYR A 364 -11.48 -10.55 -15.00
C TYR A 364 -12.92 -10.18 -15.34
N ARG A 365 -13.65 -9.55 -14.42
CA ARG A 365 -15.04 -9.14 -14.65
C ARG A 365 -15.20 -8.20 -15.84
N PHE A 366 -14.29 -7.25 -15.98
CA PHE A 366 -14.31 -6.28 -17.07
C PHE A 366 -13.97 -6.94 -18.41
N ALA A 367 -13.00 -7.84 -18.45
CA ALA A 367 -12.70 -8.64 -19.63
C ALA A 367 -13.91 -9.52 -20.06
N THR A 368 -14.51 -10.22 -19.10
CA THR A 368 -15.71 -11.04 -19.35
C THR A 368 -16.84 -10.20 -19.97
N LYS A 369 -17.15 -9.05 -19.37
CA LYS A 369 -18.20 -8.16 -19.89
C LYS A 369 -17.86 -7.56 -21.26
N LEU A 370 -16.57 -7.27 -21.50
CA LEU A 370 -16.11 -6.80 -22.79
C LEU A 370 -16.30 -7.87 -23.87
N LYS A 371 -15.89 -9.12 -23.62
CA LYS A 371 -16.07 -10.26 -24.54
C LYS A 371 -17.54 -10.60 -24.80
N GLU A 372 -18.41 -10.48 -23.79
CA GLU A 372 -19.87 -10.67 -23.94
C GLU A 372 -20.50 -9.64 -24.89
N ARG A 373 -20.08 -8.37 -24.81
CA ARG A 373 -20.67 -7.28 -25.61
C ARG A 373 -20.01 -7.06 -26.96
N HIS A 374 -18.73 -7.38 -27.05
CA HIS A 374 -17.88 -7.21 -28.23
C HIS A 374 -17.04 -8.48 -28.46
N PRO A 375 -17.64 -9.58 -28.95
CA PRO A 375 -16.92 -10.83 -29.17
C PRO A 375 -15.72 -10.64 -30.11
N GLY A 376 -14.58 -11.25 -29.73
CA GLY A 376 -13.36 -11.19 -30.52
C GLY A 376 -12.51 -9.92 -30.36
N ILE A 377 -12.92 -8.95 -29.52
CA ILE A 377 -12.17 -7.71 -29.31
C ILE A 377 -10.88 -7.93 -28.50
N ILE A 378 -10.89 -8.89 -27.60
CA ILE A 378 -9.74 -9.38 -26.84
C ILE A 378 -9.78 -10.91 -26.75
N ASP A 379 -8.62 -11.55 -26.63
CA ASP A 379 -8.47 -13.01 -26.52
C ASP A 379 -8.35 -13.50 -25.06
N ARG A 380 -7.79 -12.68 -24.16
CA ARG A 380 -7.52 -13.01 -22.75
C ARG A 380 -8.75 -12.88 -21.86
N ASP A 381 -8.75 -13.60 -20.73
CA ASP A 381 -9.80 -13.53 -19.70
C ASP A 381 -9.52 -12.45 -18.63
N TYR A 382 -8.57 -11.56 -18.87
CA TYR A 382 -8.27 -10.42 -17.98
C TYR A 382 -7.84 -9.20 -18.79
N LEU A 383 -7.96 -8.02 -18.17
CA LEU A 383 -7.43 -6.75 -18.66
C LEU A 383 -6.17 -6.37 -17.89
N THR A 384 -5.31 -5.61 -18.54
CA THR A 384 -4.14 -5.02 -17.88
C THR A 384 -4.55 -4.10 -16.73
N ASN A 385 -3.85 -4.21 -15.62
CA ASN A 385 -4.13 -3.45 -14.41
C ASN A 385 -3.74 -1.98 -14.62
N SER A 386 -4.68 -1.05 -14.43
CA SER A 386 -4.50 0.39 -14.58
C SER A 386 -3.71 0.80 -15.84
N PHE A 387 -2.52 1.39 -15.69
CA PHE A 387 -1.63 1.86 -16.77
C PHE A 387 -0.42 0.95 -17.01
N HIS A 388 -0.31 -0.17 -16.29
CA HIS A 388 0.86 -1.03 -16.39
C HIS A 388 1.09 -1.57 -17.80
N GLN A 389 2.33 -1.86 -18.13
CA GLN A 389 2.60 -2.72 -19.26
C GLN A 389 2.01 -4.10 -19.03
N PRO A 390 1.49 -4.75 -20.09
CA PRO A 390 1.00 -6.12 -19.99
C PRO A 390 2.07 -7.08 -19.46
N VAL A 391 1.65 -8.00 -18.61
CA VAL A 391 2.57 -8.95 -17.94
C VAL A 391 3.25 -9.94 -18.88
N TRP A 392 2.73 -10.10 -20.10
CA TRP A 392 3.30 -11.00 -21.14
C TRP A 392 4.33 -10.31 -22.05
N LEU A 393 4.51 -8.99 -21.92
CA LEU A 393 5.52 -8.29 -22.71
C LEU A 393 6.91 -8.52 -22.11
N GLU A 394 7.83 -8.96 -22.96
CA GLU A 394 9.24 -9.02 -22.61
C GLU A 394 9.81 -7.60 -22.57
N THR A 395 10.35 -7.22 -21.43
CA THR A 395 10.94 -5.89 -21.19
C THR A 395 11.93 -5.98 -20.04
N ASP A 396 12.89 -5.08 -19.98
CA ASP A 396 13.73 -4.92 -18.80
C ASP A 396 13.08 -3.99 -17.77
N PRO A 397 13.53 -4.00 -16.49
CA PRO A 397 12.92 -3.20 -15.44
C PRO A 397 13.00 -1.69 -15.70
N PHE A 398 14.06 -1.22 -16.34
CA PHE A 398 14.31 0.20 -16.60
C PHE A 398 13.38 0.72 -17.69
N GLN A 399 13.27 0.00 -18.80
CA GLN A 399 12.34 0.30 -19.90
C GLN A 399 10.89 0.30 -19.42
N LYS A 400 10.53 -0.67 -18.56
CA LYS A 400 9.20 -0.72 -17.98
C LYS A 400 8.90 0.52 -17.15
N TRP A 401 9.77 0.90 -16.24
CA TRP A 401 9.57 2.08 -15.39
C TRP A 401 9.68 3.40 -16.17
N GLU A 402 10.54 3.48 -17.17
CA GLU A 402 10.57 4.62 -18.08
C GLU A 402 9.23 4.80 -18.81
N TYR A 403 8.64 3.69 -19.27
CA TYR A 403 7.31 3.70 -19.87
C TYR A 403 6.24 4.14 -18.87
N GLU A 404 6.22 3.58 -17.66
CA GLU A 404 5.18 3.79 -16.65
C GLU A 404 5.29 5.14 -15.91
N SER A 405 6.46 5.76 -15.85
CA SER A 405 6.75 6.97 -15.06
C SER A 405 5.79 8.13 -15.33
N GLY A 406 5.50 8.43 -16.59
CA GLY A 406 4.59 9.52 -16.96
C GLY A 406 3.14 9.28 -16.50
N PHE A 407 2.67 8.06 -16.56
CA PHE A 407 1.32 7.68 -16.10
C PHE A 407 1.22 7.74 -14.57
N ALA A 408 2.27 7.29 -13.88
CA ALA A 408 2.36 7.33 -12.43
C ALA A 408 2.23 8.76 -11.89
N GLN A 409 2.84 9.73 -12.56
CA GLN A 409 2.77 11.15 -12.18
C GLN A 409 1.39 11.78 -12.42
N ILE A 410 0.61 11.27 -13.38
CA ILE A 410 -0.74 11.76 -13.66
C ILE A 410 -1.74 11.22 -12.65
N SER A 411 -1.60 9.95 -12.23
CA SER A 411 -2.57 9.24 -11.38
C SER A 411 -2.41 9.61 -9.90
N ASN A 412 -2.75 10.84 -9.55
CA ASN A 412 -2.52 11.47 -8.24
C ASN A 412 -3.38 10.90 -7.08
N GLY A 413 -4.43 10.16 -7.38
CA GLY A 413 -5.24 9.44 -6.38
C GLY A 413 -4.61 8.13 -5.91
N GLY A 414 -3.50 7.76 -6.52
CA GLY A 414 -2.67 6.64 -6.14
C GLY A 414 -2.40 5.64 -7.25
N ASN A 415 -1.23 5.09 -7.20
CA ASN A 415 -0.74 4.03 -8.07
C ASN A 415 0.52 3.41 -7.44
N ILE A 416 1.08 2.39 -8.05
CA ILE A 416 2.36 1.79 -7.67
C ILE A 416 2.99 1.18 -8.93
N GLY A 417 4.28 1.39 -9.14
CA GLY A 417 5.05 0.73 -10.19
C GLY A 417 5.67 -0.58 -9.68
N TYR A 418 5.60 -1.65 -10.48
CA TYR A 418 6.24 -2.92 -10.15
C TYR A 418 7.21 -3.36 -11.23
N VAL A 419 8.27 -4.04 -10.79
CA VAL A 419 9.10 -4.86 -11.66
C VAL A 419 9.16 -6.29 -11.13
N GLU A 420 9.22 -7.25 -12.05
CA GLU A 420 9.35 -8.69 -11.75
C GLU A 420 10.80 -9.09 -11.98
N THR A 421 11.54 -9.42 -10.93
CA THR A 421 12.95 -9.80 -11.02
C THR A 421 13.18 -11.24 -10.58
N PRO A 422 14.30 -11.86 -10.98
CA PRO A 422 14.83 -13.01 -10.25
C PRO A 422 15.07 -12.65 -8.78
N ASN A 423 15.27 -13.66 -7.93
CA ASN A 423 15.64 -13.36 -6.54
C ASN A 423 17.03 -12.70 -6.48
N LEU A 424 17.09 -11.50 -5.91
CA LEU A 424 18.29 -10.65 -5.84
C LEU A 424 19.04 -10.75 -4.51
N LYS A 425 18.73 -11.72 -3.66
CA LYS A 425 19.37 -11.91 -2.35
C LYS A 425 20.91 -11.97 -2.44
N ASN A 426 21.43 -12.59 -3.49
CA ASN A 426 22.87 -12.71 -3.72
C ASN A 426 23.46 -11.60 -4.60
N ASN A 427 22.65 -10.59 -4.97
CA ASN A 427 23.07 -9.47 -5.80
C ASN A 427 22.41 -8.15 -5.33
N LEU A 428 22.71 -7.76 -4.09
CA LEU A 428 22.17 -6.54 -3.49
C LEU A 428 22.58 -5.28 -4.27
N LYS A 429 23.70 -5.31 -4.99
CA LYS A 429 24.11 -4.17 -5.82
C LYS A 429 23.16 -3.95 -7.01
N ALA A 430 22.69 -5.01 -7.64
CA ALA A 430 21.66 -4.90 -8.68
C ALA A 430 20.34 -4.39 -8.09
N LEU A 431 19.96 -4.86 -6.90
CA LEU A 431 18.78 -4.37 -6.19
C LEU A 431 18.89 -2.89 -5.85
N GLU A 432 20.07 -2.42 -5.38
CA GLU A 432 20.33 -1.00 -5.12
C GLU A 432 20.19 -0.17 -6.40
N THR A 433 20.75 -0.63 -7.50
CA THR A 433 20.63 0.06 -8.82
C THR A 433 19.17 0.21 -9.24
N LEU A 434 18.35 -0.82 -9.05
CA LEU A 434 16.91 -0.76 -9.33
C LEU A 434 16.19 0.23 -8.40
N ILE A 435 16.49 0.21 -7.11
CA ILE A 435 15.88 1.13 -6.14
C ILE A 435 16.27 2.58 -6.45
N ASP A 436 17.52 2.84 -6.79
CA ASP A 436 18.00 4.18 -7.13
C ASP A 436 17.36 4.70 -8.43
N TYR A 437 17.17 3.82 -9.43
CA TYR A 437 16.43 4.17 -10.65
C TYR A 437 14.94 4.40 -10.36
N GLY A 438 14.31 3.55 -9.55
CA GLY A 438 12.93 3.71 -9.09
C GLY A 438 12.73 5.04 -8.35
N TYR A 439 13.66 5.40 -7.47
CA TYR A 439 13.65 6.68 -6.75
C TYR A 439 13.59 7.90 -7.69
N GLN A 440 14.25 7.83 -8.83
CA GLN A 440 14.30 8.93 -9.81
C GLN A 440 13.06 8.99 -10.72
N ASN A 441 12.35 7.88 -10.92
CA ASN A 441 11.34 7.77 -11.97
C ASN A 441 9.92 7.47 -11.48
N ILE A 442 9.75 6.76 -10.36
CA ILE A 442 8.45 6.31 -9.86
C ILE A 442 8.27 6.77 -8.42
N HIS A 443 7.20 7.47 -8.12
CA HIS A 443 6.99 8.01 -6.78
C HIS A 443 6.73 6.92 -5.72
N TYR A 444 6.11 5.79 -6.12
CA TYR A 444 5.84 4.65 -5.27
C TYR A 444 6.02 3.35 -6.04
N PHE A 445 6.93 2.51 -5.60
CA PHE A 445 7.31 1.31 -6.34
C PHE A 445 7.63 0.12 -5.44
N GLY A 446 7.52 -1.07 -6.00
CA GLY A 446 7.88 -2.32 -5.37
C GLY A 446 8.62 -3.24 -6.33
N ILE A 447 9.49 -4.09 -5.78
CA ILE A 447 10.25 -5.08 -6.52
C ILE A 447 9.70 -6.45 -6.19
N ASN A 448 9.13 -7.12 -7.18
CA ASN A 448 8.61 -8.47 -7.02
C ASN A 448 9.70 -9.47 -7.35
N GLN A 449 9.95 -10.36 -6.42
CA GLN A 449 10.92 -11.43 -6.58
C GLN A 449 10.40 -12.70 -5.88
N PRO A 450 10.78 -13.90 -6.36
CA PRO A 450 10.30 -15.15 -5.78
C PRO A 450 10.94 -15.39 -4.40
N VAL A 451 10.10 -15.64 -3.40
CA VAL A 451 10.48 -15.93 -2.01
C VAL A 451 9.73 -17.14 -1.46
N ASP A 452 9.36 -18.08 -2.34
CA ASP A 452 8.62 -19.27 -1.94
C ASP A 452 9.50 -20.23 -1.10
N GLN A 453 8.87 -20.97 -0.19
CA GLN A 453 9.55 -21.88 0.72
C GLN A 453 8.88 -23.27 0.72
N CYS A 454 9.68 -24.31 0.70
CA CYS A 454 9.25 -25.69 0.92
C CYS A 454 9.74 -26.18 2.28
N PHE A 455 8.83 -26.45 3.20
CA PHE A 455 9.18 -26.93 4.55
C PHE A 455 9.56 -28.41 4.57
N LYS A 456 9.30 -29.16 3.48
CA LYS A 456 9.74 -30.57 3.37
C LYS A 456 11.22 -30.74 3.01
N CYS A 457 11.71 -29.94 2.04
CA CYS A 457 13.09 -30.09 1.55
C CYS A 457 14.00 -28.89 1.83
N GLY A 458 13.47 -27.83 2.46
CA GLY A 458 14.21 -26.59 2.76
C GLY A 458 14.47 -25.67 1.55
N PHE A 459 13.89 -25.98 0.37
CA PHE A 459 14.06 -25.12 -0.81
C PHE A 459 13.47 -23.74 -0.56
N SER A 460 14.22 -22.70 -0.92
CA SER A 460 13.77 -21.31 -0.95
C SER A 460 14.08 -20.69 -2.31
N GLY A 461 13.06 -20.14 -2.96
CA GLY A 461 13.18 -19.57 -4.31
C GLY A 461 11.84 -19.57 -5.02
N GLU A 462 11.85 -19.73 -6.34
CA GLU A 462 10.65 -19.69 -7.16
C GLU A 462 10.03 -21.08 -7.35
N PHE A 463 8.74 -21.19 -7.03
CA PHE A 463 7.95 -22.37 -7.32
C PHE A 463 7.34 -22.30 -8.73
N LYS A 464 7.21 -23.48 -9.35
CA LYS A 464 6.56 -23.63 -10.64
C LYS A 464 5.04 -23.50 -10.51
N ALA A 465 4.44 -22.59 -11.27
CA ALA A 465 3.00 -22.56 -11.42
C ALA A 465 2.55 -23.68 -12.37
N THR A 466 1.62 -24.52 -11.92
CA THR A 466 1.07 -25.66 -12.67
C THR A 466 -0.46 -25.58 -12.68
N ALA A 467 -1.11 -26.40 -13.51
CA ALA A 467 -2.56 -26.52 -13.50
C ALA A 467 -3.15 -27.04 -12.17
N LYS A 468 -2.30 -27.67 -11.33
CA LYS A 468 -2.67 -28.18 -9.99
C LYS A 468 -2.29 -27.22 -8.85
N GLY A 469 -1.80 -26.03 -9.15
CA GLY A 469 -1.28 -25.06 -8.18
C GLY A 469 0.24 -24.91 -8.27
N PHE A 470 0.88 -24.52 -7.18
CA PHE A 470 2.32 -24.30 -7.13
C PHE A 470 3.08 -25.54 -6.67
N GLU A 471 4.19 -25.83 -7.32
CA GLU A 471 5.03 -27.00 -7.09
C GLU A 471 6.47 -26.60 -6.79
N CYS A 472 7.05 -27.20 -5.74
CA CYS A 472 8.47 -27.04 -5.41
C CYS A 472 9.35 -27.64 -6.53
N PRO A 473 10.27 -26.89 -7.14
CA PRO A 473 11.09 -27.40 -8.24
C PRO A 473 12.11 -28.45 -7.80
N SER A 474 12.41 -28.54 -6.49
CA SER A 474 13.40 -29.46 -5.95
C SER A 474 12.82 -30.83 -5.61
N CYS A 475 11.67 -30.89 -4.93
CA CYS A 475 11.11 -32.16 -4.44
C CYS A 475 9.68 -32.44 -4.95
N HIS A 476 9.18 -31.63 -5.88
CA HIS A 476 7.83 -31.74 -6.46
C HIS A 476 6.69 -31.68 -5.43
N ASN A 477 6.97 -31.15 -4.23
CA ASN A 477 5.96 -30.96 -3.21
C ASN A 477 4.96 -29.86 -3.62
N HIS A 478 3.67 -30.16 -3.50
CA HIS A 478 2.56 -29.25 -3.77
C HIS A 478 1.51 -29.26 -2.64
N GLU A 479 1.85 -29.89 -1.50
CA GLU A 479 0.96 -29.97 -0.34
C GLU A 479 0.92 -28.63 0.41
N GLU A 480 -0.25 -27.97 0.41
CA GLU A 480 -0.46 -26.61 0.87
C GLU A 480 0.05 -26.33 2.30
N GLY A 481 -0.13 -27.28 3.22
CA GLY A 481 0.32 -27.13 4.61
C GLY A 481 1.85 -27.19 4.80
N THR A 482 2.60 -27.55 3.76
CA THR A 482 4.05 -27.75 3.80
C THR A 482 4.83 -26.87 2.84
N ILE A 483 4.15 -25.90 2.23
CA ILE A 483 4.74 -24.88 1.35
C ILE A 483 4.25 -23.49 1.75
N SER A 484 5.09 -22.49 1.56
CA SER A 484 4.71 -21.07 1.62
C SER A 484 4.96 -20.44 0.26
N VAL A 485 3.89 -20.09 -0.43
CA VAL A 485 3.95 -19.41 -1.74
C VAL A 485 3.36 -18.02 -1.57
N ILE A 486 4.17 -17.01 -1.82
CA ILE A 486 3.75 -15.61 -1.67
C ILE A 486 3.82 -14.92 -3.02
N ARG A 487 2.74 -14.28 -3.40
CA ARG A 487 2.62 -13.50 -4.65
C ARG A 487 2.03 -12.13 -4.38
N ARG A 488 2.51 -11.17 -5.13
CA ARG A 488 1.87 -9.86 -5.17
C ARG A 488 0.69 -9.90 -6.12
N VAL A 489 -0.49 -9.65 -5.63
CA VAL A 489 -1.73 -9.69 -6.43
C VAL A 489 -2.06 -8.33 -7.01
N SER A 490 -2.03 -7.28 -6.18
CA SER A 490 -2.29 -5.90 -6.62
C SER A 490 -1.43 -4.89 -5.88
N GLY A 491 -1.45 -4.83 -4.60
CA GLY A 491 -0.62 -3.97 -3.74
C GLY A 491 -0.30 -4.68 -2.45
N TYR A 492 -1.02 -5.74 -2.15
CA TYR A 492 -0.78 -6.63 -1.04
C TYR A 492 -0.15 -7.93 -1.50
N LEU A 493 0.60 -8.57 -0.59
CA LEU A 493 1.00 -9.95 -0.75
C LEU A 493 -0.19 -10.87 -0.46
N SER A 494 -0.22 -12.01 -1.12
CA SER A 494 -1.22 -13.06 -0.88
C SER A 494 -0.61 -14.43 -1.05
N ALA A 495 -1.02 -15.36 -0.21
CA ALA A 495 -0.80 -16.78 -0.44
C ALA A 495 -1.94 -17.30 -1.35
N PRO A 496 -1.66 -17.76 -2.58
CA PRO A 496 -2.70 -18.19 -3.51
C PRO A 496 -3.61 -19.28 -2.97
N ASN A 497 -3.09 -20.12 -2.11
CA ASN A 497 -3.81 -21.25 -1.51
C ASN A 497 -4.84 -20.79 -0.46
N SER A 498 -4.54 -19.71 0.28
CA SER A 498 -5.47 -19.14 1.27
C SER A 498 -6.47 -18.17 0.66
N ARG A 499 -6.17 -17.65 -0.54
CA ARG A 499 -7.05 -16.74 -1.29
C ARG A 499 -7.05 -17.16 -2.76
N PRO A 500 -7.94 -18.10 -3.16
CA PRO A 500 -7.97 -18.65 -4.50
C PRO A 500 -8.10 -17.57 -5.57
N TYR A 501 -7.29 -17.67 -6.61
CA TYR A 501 -7.36 -16.79 -7.75
C TYR A 501 -8.56 -17.13 -8.63
N ASN A 502 -9.23 -16.11 -9.18
CA ASN A 502 -10.18 -16.33 -10.26
C ASN A 502 -9.45 -16.73 -11.56
N LYS A 503 -10.22 -17.19 -12.56
CA LYS A 503 -9.68 -17.68 -13.84
C LYS A 503 -8.74 -16.68 -14.52
N GLY A 504 -9.15 -15.41 -14.64
CA GLY A 504 -8.32 -14.37 -15.26
C GLY A 504 -7.06 -14.05 -14.49
N LYS A 505 -7.10 -14.07 -13.14
CA LYS A 505 -5.88 -13.85 -12.34
C LYS A 505 -4.92 -15.03 -12.43
N MET A 506 -5.42 -16.25 -12.53
CA MET A 506 -4.56 -17.43 -12.77
C MET A 506 -3.89 -17.36 -14.14
N GLU A 507 -4.65 -16.97 -15.19
CA GLU A 507 -4.11 -16.78 -16.53
C GLU A 507 -3.03 -15.69 -16.55
N GLU A 508 -3.27 -14.53 -15.89
CA GLU A 508 -2.27 -13.47 -15.74
C GLU A 508 -0.97 -13.98 -15.08
N VAL A 509 -1.08 -14.80 -14.02
CA VAL A 509 0.09 -15.34 -13.32
C VAL A 509 0.88 -16.31 -14.22
N LEU A 510 0.20 -17.14 -15.01
CA LEU A 510 0.82 -18.09 -15.94
C LEU A 510 1.52 -17.38 -17.12
N GLN A 511 1.02 -16.23 -17.56
CA GLN A 511 1.56 -15.47 -18.69
C GLN A 511 2.63 -14.46 -18.26
N ARG A 512 2.87 -14.29 -16.95
CA ARG A 512 3.78 -13.28 -16.42
C ARG A 512 5.23 -13.59 -16.78
N THR A 513 5.88 -12.63 -17.45
CA THR A 513 7.31 -12.68 -17.76
C THR A 513 8.13 -11.95 -16.70
N LYS A 514 9.40 -12.33 -16.57
CA LYS A 514 10.37 -11.58 -15.76
C LYS A 514 10.98 -10.46 -16.55
N HIS A 515 11.25 -9.37 -15.89
CA HIS A 515 12.01 -8.25 -16.42
C HIS A 515 13.51 -8.52 -16.16
N VAL A 516 14.25 -8.95 -17.17
CA VAL A 516 15.67 -9.32 -17.10
C VAL A 516 16.48 -8.54 -18.13
#